data_185a4b444f4e310bed8d50396347c3f9
#
_entry.id   185a4b444f4e310bed8d50396347c3f9
#
_cell.length_a   1.000
_cell.length_b   1.000
_cell.length_c   1.000
_cell.angle_alpha   90.00
_cell.angle_beta   90.00
_cell.angle_gamma   90.00
#
_symmetry.space_group_name_H-M   'P 1'
#
loop_
_entity.id
_entity.type
_entity.pdbx_description
1 polymer ?
#
loop_
_entity_poly.entity_id
_entity_poly.type
_entity_poly.pdbx_seq_one_letter_code
_entity_poly.pdbx_strand_id
1 'polypeptide(L)'
;MKKNFKSLAIAAITLLLASCGTQPATEYGTWADALDASAWESSQWISAVDAPVVTGKTGDMQNNRAADGSSWFVSTVKNEQKVASAKWMTTGLGVYEIYVNGKAIGQEFMKPGYTHYAKTRRSFTYDITDAFQTGAGAENQLSAQVTPGWWADKIITPHGHEGFYGKKPAFRGVLELTYADGTKKLYGTDLDNWKAGIAGPIKHAAIFDGETYDAREPMGYEVADQFAQPELNTEFSGEILPSAGAE
;
A
#
# COMPACT_ATOMS: atom_id res chain seq x y z
N MET A 1 31.88 -16.28 63.60
CA MET A 1 30.74 -15.69 62.86
C MET A 1 31.17 -15.31 61.46
N LYS A 2 30.94 -16.17 60.48
CA LYS A 2 31.13 -15.85 59.03
C LYS A 2 29.75 -15.88 58.41
N LYS A 3 29.21 -14.71 58.06
CA LYS A 3 27.89 -14.58 57.38
C LYS A 3 28.07 -14.62 55.85
N ASN A 4 27.27 -15.42 55.24
CA ASN A 4 27.13 -15.68 53.81
C ASN A 4 26.79 -14.41 53.04
N PHE A 5 27.64 -14.09 52.08
CA PHE A 5 27.42 -13.09 51.03
C PHE A 5 27.58 -13.77 49.64
N LYS A 6 26.68 -14.69 49.32
CA LYS A 6 26.70 -15.34 47.98
C LYS A 6 25.32 -15.56 47.35
N SER A 7 24.29 -14.81 47.71
CA SER A 7 22.95 -15.07 47.15
C SER A 7 22.25 -13.84 46.53
N LEU A 8 22.94 -12.75 46.25
CA LEU A 8 22.30 -11.56 45.67
C LEU A 8 22.79 -11.17 44.28
N ALA A 9 23.69 -11.93 43.66
CA ALA A 9 24.24 -11.58 42.34
C ALA A 9 23.61 -12.34 41.15
N ILE A 10 22.70 -13.29 41.39
CA ILE A 10 22.12 -14.14 40.32
C ILE A 10 20.72 -13.67 39.89
N ALA A 11 20.05 -12.85 40.70
CA ALA A 11 18.69 -12.35 40.36
C ALA A 11 18.67 -11.13 39.41
N ALA A 12 19.80 -10.46 39.19
CA ALA A 12 19.85 -9.24 38.35
C ALA A 12 20.19 -9.48 36.87
N ILE A 13 20.61 -10.69 36.49
CA ILE A 13 21.02 -11.01 35.11
C ILE A 13 19.88 -11.63 34.30
N THR A 14 18.83 -12.13 34.97
CA THR A 14 17.71 -12.79 34.28
C THR A 14 16.63 -11.82 33.78
N LEU A 15 16.69 -10.53 34.12
CA LEU A 15 15.69 -9.53 33.69
C LEU A 15 16.12 -8.73 32.43
N LEU A 16 17.31 -8.95 31.87
CA LEU A 16 17.81 -8.19 30.70
C LEU A 16 17.78 -8.98 29.39
N LEU A 17 17.27 -10.22 29.39
CA LEU A 17 17.13 -11.03 28.17
C LEU A 17 15.68 -11.20 27.70
N ALA A 18 14.72 -10.54 28.32
CA ALA A 18 13.30 -10.60 27.93
C ALA A 18 12.85 -9.46 27.01
N SER A 19 13.78 -8.66 26.45
CA SER A 19 13.45 -7.45 25.68
C SER A 19 13.76 -7.54 24.17
N CYS A 20 14.08 -8.72 23.66
CA CYS A 20 14.15 -8.95 22.20
C CYS A 20 13.27 -10.14 21.81
N GLY A 21 12.06 -10.18 22.33
CA GLY A 21 10.99 -10.90 21.68
C GLY A 21 10.53 -10.02 20.53
N THR A 22 10.97 -10.28 19.30
CA THR A 22 10.22 -9.86 18.14
C THR A 22 8.81 -10.38 18.33
N GLN A 23 7.87 -9.50 18.73
CA GLN A 23 6.47 -9.83 18.55
C GLN A 23 6.33 -10.17 17.08
N PRO A 24 5.80 -11.34 16.70
CA PRO A 24 5.46 -11.59 15.33
C PRO A 24 4.56 -10.42 14.91
N ALA A 25 4.95 -9.73 13.84
CA ALA A 25 4.09 -8.71 13.26
C ALA A 25 2.73 -9.37 13.08
N THR A 26 1.69 -8.80 13.69
CA THR A 26 0.34 -9.35 13.57
C THR A 26 -0.03 -9.20 12.11
N GLU A 27 -0.08 -10.32 11.42
CA GLU A 27 -0.37 -10.39 10.00
C GLU A 27 -1.87 -10.21 9.82
N TYR A 28 -2.25 -9.28 8.98
CA TYR A 28 -3.64 -9.06 8.59
C TYR A 28 -3.80 -9.33 7.10
N GLY A 29 -4.96 -9.85 6.73
CA GLY A 29 -5.29 -10.17 5.35
C GLY A 29 -4.57 -11.41 4.83
N THR A 30 -5.33 -12.41 4.48
CA THR A 30 -4.83 -13.63 3.86
C THR A 30 -5.06 -13.60 2.36
N TRP A 31 -4.22 -14.28 1.60
CA TRP A 31 -4.44 -14.48 0.18
C TRP A 31 -5.85 -15.01 -0.09
N ALA A 32 -6.51 -14.43 -1.09
CA ALA A 32 -7.81 -14.87 -1.57
C ALA A 32 -7.80 -15.01 -3.09
N ASP A 33 -8.70 -15.82 -3.60
CA ASP A 33 -8.95 -15.88 -5.03
C ASP A 33 -9.35 -14.50 -5.55
N ALA A 34 -8.83 -14.15 -6.73
CA ALA A 34 -9.16 -12.90 -7.40
C ALA A 34 -10.69 -12.79 -7.59
N LEU A 35 -11.18 -11.56 -7.51
CA LEU A 35 -12.54 -11.27 -7.95
C LEU A 35 -12.65 -11.50 -9.46
N ASP A 36 -13.87 -11.63 -9.96
CA ASP A 36 -14.11 -11.68 -11.41
C ASP A 36 -13.50 -10.44 -12.08
N ALA A 37 -12.93 -10.62 -13.27
CA ALA A 37 -12.26 -9.54 -13.99
C ALA A 37 -13.19 -8.35 -14.27
N SER A 38 -14.50 -8.58 -14.41
CA SER A 38 -15.49 -7.51 -14.57
C SER A 38 -15.59 -6.59 -13.34
N ALA A 39 -15.13 -7.03 -12.16
CA ALA A 39 -15.11 -6.17 -10.98
C ALA A 39 -14.28 -4.89 -11.20
N TRP A 40 -13.28 -4.92 -12.07
CA TRP A 40 -12.49 -3.74 -12.43
C TRP A 40 -13.31 -2.63 -13.10
N GLU A 41 -14.47 -2.94 -13.69
CA GLU A 41 -15.36 -1.95 -14.30
C GLU A 41 -15.93 -0.97 -13.26
N SER A 42 -15.99 -1.37 -11.99
CA SER A 42 -16.41 -0.52 -10.87
C SER A 42 -15.33 0.44 -10.38
N SER A 43 -14.13 0.47 -10.98
CA SER A 43 -12.99 1.22 -10.47
C SER A 43 -12.22 1.96 -11.56
N GLN A 44 -11.47 2.97 -11.16
CA GLN A 44 -10.62 3.78 -12.02
C GLN A 44 -9.19 3.81 -11.49
N TRP A 45 -8.22 4.06 -12.39
CA TRP A 45 -6.87 4.43 -11.98
C TRP A 45 -6.88 5.87 -11.47
N ILE A 46 -6.40 6.10 -10.26
CA ILE A 46 -6.34 7.42 -9.65
C ILE A 46 -4.92 7.78 -9.26
N SER A 47 -4.55 9.05 -9.41
CA SER A 47 -3.26 9.63 -8.99
C SER A 47 -3.48 10.81 -8.04
N ALA A 48 -2.51 11.07 -7.17
CA ALA A 48 -2.51 12.30 -6.39
C ALA A 48 -2.18 13.49 -7.30
N VAL A 49 -2.95 14.58 -7.19
CA VAL A 49 -2.79 15.77 -8.03
C VAL A 49 -1.41 16.42 -7.82
N ASP A 50 -0.94 16.44 -6.59
CA ASP A 50 0.34 16.99 -6.15
C ASP A 50 1.52 16.02 -6.35
N ALA A 51 1.27 14.78 -6.82
CA ALA A 51 2.34 13.87 -7.17
C ALA A 51 3.17 14.46 -8.32
N PRO A 52 4.49 14.61 -8.15
CA PRO A 52 5.31 15.19 -9.18
C PRO A 52 5.36 14.30 -10.41
N VAL A 53 5.35 14.95 -11.55
CA VAL A 53 5.44 14.30 -12.86
C VAL A 53 6.90 14.11 -13.22
N VAL A 54 7.32 12.87 -13.42
CA VAL A 54 8.68 12.57 -13.88
C VAL A 54 8.83 13.02 -15.34
N THR A 55 9.80 13.89 -15.60
CA THR A 55 9.95 14.54 -16.92
C THR A 55 10.81 13.75 -17.91
N GLY A 56 11.39 12.60 -17.50
CA GLY A 56 12.10 11.69 -18.40
C GLY A 56 13.38 12.24 -19.04
N LYS A 57 14.03 13.25 -18.45
CA LYS A 57 15.30 13.76 -18.98
C LYS A 57 16.43 12.82 -18.58
N THR A 58 16.97 12.13 -19.60
CA THR A 58 18.24 11.40 -19.51
C THR A 58 19.39 12.37 -19.28
N GLY A 59 20.25 12.10 -18.31
CA GLY A 59 21.60 12.66 -18.23
C GLY A 59 21.95 13.51 -17.02
N ASP A 60 21.02 13.91 -16.19
CA ASP A 60 21.33 14.64 -14.95
C ASP A 60 20.99 13.77 -13.71
N MET A 61 21.90 12.86 -13.39
CA MET A 61 21.73 11.89 -12.30
C MET A 61 21.63 12.53 -10.90
N GLN A 62 21.82 13.84 -10.78
CA GLN A 62 21.79 14.52 -9.47
C GLN A 62 20.55 15.37 -9.24
N ASN A 63 19.80 15.74 -10.28
CA ASN A 63 18.69 16.70 -10.16
C ASN A 63 17.31 16.15 -10.55
N ASN A 64 17.21 14.95 -11.11
CA ASN A 64 15.94 14.29 -11.40
C ASN A 64 15.64 13.23 -10.32
N ARG A 65 15.56 13.61 -9.08
CA ARG A 65 14.96 12.75 -8.09
C ARG A 65 13.47 12.65 -8.40
N ALA A 66 13.00 11.41 -8.58
CA ALA A 66 11.58 11.14 -8.48
C ALA A 66 11.08 11.82 -7.20
N ALA A 67 9.93 12.41 -7.30
CA ALA A 67 9.36 13.30 -6.31
C ALA A 67 9.61 12.90 -4.87
N ASP A 68 10.00 13.85 -4.09
CA ASP A 68 10.11 13.69 -2.65
C ASP A 68 8.75 13.30 -2.07
N GLY A 69 8.66 12.08 -1.55
CA GLY A 69 7.49 11.55 -0.90
C GLY A 69 6.80 10.38 -1.60
N SER A 70 5.85 9.80 -0.93
CA SER A 70 4.99 8.75 -1.45
C SER A 70 3.57 9.26 -1.67
N SER A 71 2.93 8.79 -2.73
CA SER A 71 1.51 9.05 -2.96
C SER A 71 0.67 8.21 -2.03
N TRP A 72 -0.26 8.84 -1.33
CA TRP A 72 -1.24 8.18 -0.50
C TRP A 72 -2.64 8.33 -1.07
N PHE A 73 -3.40 7.26 -0.96
CA PHE A 73 -4.78 7.18 -1.39
C PHE A 73 -5.61 6.68 -0.23
N VAL A 74 -6.67 7.38 0.13
CA VAL A 74 -7.47 7.06 1.32
C VAL A 74 -8.95 7.21 0.99
N SER A 75 -9.74 6.22 1.42
CA SER A 75 -11.19 6.23 1.36
C SER A 75 -11.78 5.70 2.66
N THR A 76 -13.00 6.10 2.99
CA THR A 76 -13.77 5.56 4.09
C THR A 76 -15.03 4.89 3.54
N VAL A 77 -15.19 3.61 3.86
CA VAL A 77 -16.37 2.82 3.49
C VAL A 77 -17.23 2.59 4.72
N LYS A 78 -18.51 2.93 4.62
CA LYS A 78 -19.51 2.68 5.65
C LYS A 78 -20.32 1.45 5.31
N ASN A 79 -20.42 0.52 6.25
CA ASN A 79 -21.19 -0.71 6.07
C ASN A 79 -22.68 -0.41 6.06
N GLU A 80 -23.38 -0.77 5.00
CA GLU A 80 -24.85 -0.64 4.94
C GLU A 80 -25.53 -1.68 5.83
N GLN A 81 -24.93 -2.85 5.94
CA GLN A 81 -25.43 -3.98 6.74
C GLN A 81 -24.25 -4.64 7.47
N LYS A 82 -24.52 -5.66 8.28
CA LYS A 82 -23.49 -6.50 8.88
C LYS A 82 -22.72 -7.25 7.77
N VAL A 83 -21.41 -7.06 7.74
CA VAL A 83 -20.51 -7.72 6.78
C VAL A 83 -20.20 -9.14 7.26
N ALA A 84 -20.28 -10.11 6.37
CA ALA A 84 -19.88 -11.49 6.59
C ALA A 84 -18.44 -11.72 6.15
N SER A 85 -18.03 -11.13 5.01
CA SER A 85 -16.64 -11.14 4.54
C SER A 85 -16.32 -9.90 3.71
N ALA A 86 -15.05 -9.52 3.71
CA ALA A 86 -14.51 -8.42 2.94
C ALA A 86 -13.28 -8.88 2.15
N LYS A 87 -13.29 -8.74 0.82
CA LYS A 87 -12.16 -9.03 -0.06
C LYS A 87 -11.71 -7.77 -0.78
N TRP A 88 -10.42 -7.51 -0.79
CA TRP A 88 -9.87 -6.35 -1.47
C TRP A 88 -8.87 -6.75 -2.55
N MET A 89 -9.22 -6.49 -3.80
CA MET A 89 -8.39 -6.70 -4.98
C MET A 89 -7.73 -5.38 -5.37
N THR A 90 -6.39 -5.36 -5.46
CA THR A 90 -5.60 -4.14 -5.62
C THR A 90 -4.49 -4.28 -6.64
N THR A 91 -4.08 -3.17 -7.22
CA THR A 91 -2.91 -3.04 -8.09
C THR A 91 -2.38 -1.61 -8.08
N GLY A 92 -1.13 -1.39 -8.53
CA GLY A 92 -0.51 -0.08 -8.55
C GLY A 92 0.35 0.20 -9.79
N LEU A 93 0.43 1.44 -10.16
CA LEU A 93 1.45 1.97 -11.06
C LEU A 93 2.58 2.55 -10.21
N GLY A 94 3.53 1.70 -9.86
CA GLY A 94 4.57 1.92 -8.89
C GLY A 94 4.73 0.71 -7.97
N VAL A 95 5.44 0.86 -6.87
CA VAL A 95 5.48 -0.11 -5.76
C VAL A 95 4.51 0.36 -4.69
N TYR A 96 3.66 -0.54 -4.17
CA TYR A 96 2.60 -0.14 -3.26
C TYR A 96 2.45 -1.05 -2.04
N GLU A 97 1.96 -0.45 -0.96
CA GLU A 97 1.48 -1.11 0.25
C GLU A 97 0.06 -0.66 0.54
N ILE A 98 -0.73 -1.53 1.20
CA ILE A 98 -2.14 -1.27 1.53
C ILE A 98 -2.41 -1.47 3.01
N TYR A 99 -3.38 -0.70 3.51
CA TYR A 99 -3.76 -0.69 4.92
C TYR A 99 -5.28 -0.65 5.07
N VAL A 100 -5.78 -1.34 6.09
CA VAL A 100 -7.19 -1.29 6.51
C VAL A 100 -7.24 -0.88 7.98
N ASN A 101 -7.90 0.22 8.30
CA ASN A 101 -7.96 0.76 9.67
C ASN A 101 -6.57 0.91 10.31
N GLY A 102 -5.57 1.36 9.52
CA GLY A 102 -4.18 1.52 9.94
C GLY A 102 -3.37 0.23 10.05
N LYS A 103 -3.95 -0.94 9.75
CA LYS A 103 -3.28 -2.24 9.76
C LYS A 103 -2.74 -2.58 8.38
N ALA A 104 -1.45 -2.91 8.26
CA ALA A 104 -0.85 -3.35 7.01
C ALA A 104 -1.45 -4.69 6.55
N ILE A 105 -1.70 -4.84 5.26
CA ILE A 105 -2.35 -6.00 4.66
C ILE A 105 -1.38 -6.74 3.75
N GLY A 106 -1.26 -8.05 3.99
CA GLY A 106 -0.38 -8.94 3.25
C GLY A 106 1.08 -8.83 3.68
N GLN A 107 1.89 -9.80 3.28
CA GLN A 107 3.32 -9.87 3.60
C GLN A 107 4.22 -9.69 2.37
N GLU A 108 3.65 -9.60 1.20
CA GLU A 108 4.41 -9.49 -0.03
C GLU A 108 5.05 -8.12 -0.15
N PHE A 109 6.34 -8.13 -0.40
CA PHE A 109 7.13 -6.93 -0.64
C PHE A 109 7.11 -6.54 -2.12
N MET A 110 7.24 -5.24 -2.37
CA MET A 110 7.39 -4.67 -3.72
C MET A 110 6.23 -5.00 -4.68
N LYS A 111 4.99 -5.06 -4.14
CA LYS A 111 3.78 -5.19 -4.98
C LYS A 111 3.70 -4.05 -6.01
N PRO A 112 3.25 -4.29 -7.24
CA PRO A 112 2.76 -5.53 -7.81
C PRO A 112 3.85 -6.38 -8.49
N GLY A 113 5.13 -6.13 -8.23
CA GLY A 113 6.25 -6.80 -8.89
C GLY A 113 6.55 -6.24 -10.28
N TYR A 114 7.59 -6.77 -10.92
CA TYR A 114 7.99 -6.34 -12.26
C TYR A 114 7.29 -7.17 -13.34
N THR A 115 6.70 -6.50 -14.31
CA THR A 115 6.14 -7.07 -15.53
C THR A 115 6.54 -6.20 -16.73
N HIS A 116 6.14 -6.58 -17.94
CA HIS A 116 6.21 -5.65 -19.08
C HIS A 116 5.12 -4.61 -18.93
N TYR A 117 5.45 -3.51 -18.27
CA TYR A 117 4.51 -2.52 -17.77
C TYR A 117 3.69 -1.80 -18.84
N ALA A 118 4.10 -1.79 -20.09
CA ALA A 118 3.25 -1.32 -21.18
C ALA A 118 2.11 -2.30 -21.55
N LYS A 119 2.15 -3.54 -21.07
CA LYS A 119 1.20 -4.60 -21.44
C LYS A 119 0.40 -5.15 -20.28
N THR A 120 1.06 -5.43 -19.14
CA THR A 120 0.44 -6.15 -18.04
C THR A 120 0.78 -5.58 -16.67
N ARG A 121 -0.16 -5.71 -15.73
CA ARG A 121 0.00 -5.50 -14.30
C ARG A 121 -0.45 -6.74 -13.54
N ARG A 122 0.14 -6.98 -12.38
CA ARG A 122 -0.36 -7.98 -11.45
C ARG A 122 -1.30 -7.33 -10.44
N SER A 123 -2.41 -8.01 -10.14
CA SER A 123 -3.27 -7.67 -9.01
C SER A 123 -3.12 -8.68 -7.88
N PHE A 124 -3.34 -8.21 -6.68
CA PHE A 124 -3.32 -8.99 -5.44
C PHE A 124 -4.68 -8.89 -4.79
N THR A 125 -5.18 -10.02 -4.30
CA THR A 125 -6.48 -10.08 -3.63
C THR A 125 -6.29 -10.68 -2.24
N TYR A 126 -6.83 -9.99 -1.24
CA TYR A 126 -6.77 -10.41 0.15
C TYR A 126 -8.18 -10.51 0.74
N ASP A 127 -8.41 -11.55 1.54
CA ASP A 127 -9.47 -11.53 2.53
C ASP A 127 -9.00 -10.65 3.69
N ILE A 128 -9.68 -9.54 3.89
CA ILE A 128 -9.35 -8.53 4.90
C ILE A 128 -10.35 -8.50 6.05
N THR A 129 -11.18 -9.53 6.19
CA THR A 129 -12.28 -9.59 7.16
C THR A 129 -11.77 -9.43 8.60
N ASP A 130 -10.57 -9.91 8.90
CA ASP A 130 -9.90 -9.81 10.21
C ASP A 130 -9.42 -8.38 10.57
N ALA A 131 -9.15 -7.55 9.55
CA ALA A 131 -8.79 -6.15 9.72
C ALA A 131 -10.00 -5.20 9.64
N PHE A 132 -11.16 -5.69 9.19
CA PHE A 132 -12.36 -4.92 8.87
C PHE A 132 -13.34 -4.92 10.03
N GLN A 133 -13.94 -3.77 10.34
CA GLN A 133 -15.03 -3.66 11.30
C GLN A 133 -16.34 -4.10 10.62
N THR A 134 -16.89 -5.25 11.02
CA THR A 134 -17.99 -5.91 10.31
C THR A 134 -19.39 -5.48 10.72
N GLY A 135 -19.55 -4.65 11.76
CA GLY A 135 -20.85 -4.17 12.23
C GLY A 135 -21.60 -3.32 11.20
N ALA A 136 -22.93 -3.40 11.19
CA ALA A 136 -23.73 -2.47 10.40
C ALA A 136 -23.48 -1.02 10.85
N GLY A 137 -23.31 -0.11 9.90
CA GLY A 137 -23.00 1.30 10.16
C GLY A 137 -21.54 1.58 10.56
N ALA A 138 -20.71 0.55 10.75
CA ALA A 138 -19.30 0.74 11.03
C ALA A 138 -18.58 1.35 9.82
N GLU A 139 -17.60 2.21 10.10
CA GLU A 139 -16.78 2.87 9.09
C GLU A 139 -15.39 2.22 9.06
N ASN A 140 -14.91 1.97 7.86
CA ASN A 140 -13.62 1.35 7.62
C ASN A 140 -12.79 2.24 6.70
N GLN A 141 -11.58 2.58 7.14
CA GLN A 141 -10.64 3.30 6.32
C GLN A 141 -9.81 2.32 5.48
N LEU A 142 -9.83 2.51 4.17
CA LEU A 142 -8.95 1.84 3.21
C LEU A 142 -7.87 2.82 2.81
N SER A 143 -6.61 2.40 2.79
CA SER A 143 -5.54 3.26 2.32
C SER A 143 -4.46 2.49 1.56
N ALA A 144 -3.83 3.17 0.61
CA ALA A 144 -2.70 2.67 -0.14
C ALA A 144 -1.59 3.73 -0.19
N GLN A 145 -0.35 3.28 -0.03
CA GLN A 145 0.85 4.05 -0.26
C GLN A 145 1.49 3.57 -1.55
N VAL A 146 1.83 4.47 -2.45
CA VAL A 146 2.45 4.14 -3.74
C VAL A 146 3.70 4.99 -3.95
N THR A 147 4.82 4.34 -4.24
CA THR A 147 6.08 4.98 -4.64
C THR A 147 6.32 4.76 -6.14
N PRO A 148 7.17 5.56 -6.80
CA PRO A 148 7.38 5.47 -8.25
C PRO A 148 7.76 4.07 -8.76
N GLY A 149 8.62 3.34 -8.05
CA GLY A 149 9.02 1.97 -8.40
C GLY A 149 9.48 1.84 -9.86
N TRP A 150 9.26 0.68 -10.45
CA TRP A 150 9.61 0.46 -11.88
C TRP A 150 8.73 1.23 -12.87
N TRP A 151 7.63 1.81 -12.42
CA TRP A 151 6.72 2.54 -13.29
C TRP A 151 7.27 3.91 -13.68
N ALA A 152 7.55 4.74 -12.68
CA ALA A 152 7.90 6.13 -12.87
C ALA A 152 9.34 6.46 -12.44
N ASP A 153 10.05 5.52 -11.80
CA ASP A 153 11.43 5.69 -11.40
C ASP A 153 12.39 5.14 -12.47
N LYS A 154 13.68 5.09 -12.14
CA LYS A 154 14.73 4.55 -13.00
C LYS A 154 14.54 3.07 -13.28
N ILE A 155 14.69 2.69 -14.52
CA ILE A 155 14.90 1.30 -14.91
C ILE A 155 16.37 1.07 -15.28
N ILE A 156 16.80 -0.20 -15.22
CA ILE A 156 18.19 -0.56 -15.52
C ILE A 156 18.52 -0.21 -16.96
N THR A 157 19.25 0.88 -17.13
CA THR A 157 19.99 1.18 -18.36
C THR A 157 21.31 1.82 -17.97
N PRO A 158 22.36 1.75 -18.81
CA PRO A 158 23.63 2.41 -18.53
C PRO A 158 23.53 3.92 -18.27
N HIS A 159 22.41 4.53 -18.66
CA HIS A 159 22.19 5.98 -18.57
C HIS A 159 20.96 6.36 -17.74
N GLY A 160 20.29 5.39 -17.08
CA GLY A 160 19.08 5.60 -16.27
C GLY A 160 17.97 6.30 -17.08
N HIS A 161 16.85 5.61 -17.28
CA HIS A 161 15.65 6.23 -17.83
C HIS A 161 14.60 6.27 -16.72
N GLU A 162 14.27 7.49 -16.28
CA GLU A 162 13.14 7.73 -15.39
C GLU A 162 11.85 7.87 -16.22
N GLY A 163 10.73 7.41 -15.67
CA GLY A 163 9.44 7.53 -16.34
C GLY A 163 9.34 6.78 -17.66
N PHE A 164 10.02 5.65 -17.78
CA PHE A 164 10.04 4.88 -19.03
C PHE A 164 8.66 4.31 -19.38
N TYR A 165 7.94 3.80 -18.38
CA TYR A 165 6.61 3.23 -18.58
C TYR A 165 5.49 4.24 -18.31
N GLY A 166 5.70 5.16 -17.39
CA GLY A 166 4.75 6.19 -17.00
C GLY A 166 5.39 7.25 -16.14
N LYS A 167 4.66 8.32 -15.90
CA LYS A 167 5.19 9.54 -15.27
C LYS A 167 4.70 9.76 -13.85
N LYS A 168 3.57 9.18 -13.50
CA LYS A 168 2.88 9.45 -12.24
C LYS A 168 2.45 8.15 -11.57
N PRO A 169 2.77 7.94 -10.28
CA PRO A 169 2.24 6.81 -9.52
C PRO A 169 0.72 6.84 -9.50
N ALA A 170 0.10 5.66 -9.54
CA ALA A 170 -1.35 5.53 -9.44
C ALA A 170 -1.75 4.28 -8.68
N PHE A 171 -2.97 4.29 -8.17
CA PHE A 171 -3.57 3.18 -7.48
C PHE A 171 -4.91 2.80 -8.12
N ARG A 172 -5.24 1.50 -8.08
CA ARG A 172 -6.55 0.98 -8.46
C ARG A 172 -6.91 -0.19 -7.56
N GLY A 173 -8.13 -0.21 -7.04
CA GLY A 173 -8.60 -1.27 -6.18
C GLY A 173 -10.10 -1.43 -6.23
N VAL A 174 -10.56 -2.64 -5.88
CA VAL A 174 -11.98 -3.00 -5.74
C VAL A 174 -12.15 -3.78 -4.44
N LEU A 175 -12.93 -3.25 -3.52
CA LEU A 175 -13.40 -3.94 -2.34
C LEU A 175 -14.74 -4.62 -2.64
N GLU A 176 -14.83 -5.93 -2.41
CA GLU A 176 -16.07 -6.68 -2.38
C GLU A 176 -16.47 -6.91 -0.93
N LEU A 177 -17.64 -6.42 -0.53
CA LEU A 177 -18.29 -6.78 0.73
C LEU A 177 -19.37 -7.83 0.44
N THR A 178 -19.33 -8.94 1.18
CA THR A 178 -20.44 -9.88 1.27
C THR A 178 -21.15 -9.64 2.60
N TYR A 179 -22.43 -9.29 2.54
CA TYR A 179 -23.23 -9.04 3.72
C TYR A 179 -23.80 -10.33 4.33
N ALA A 180 -24.30 -10.25 5.56
CA ALA A 180 -24.81 -11.41 6.30
C ALA A 180 -26.03 -12.08 5.63
N ASP A 181 -26.76 -11.36 4.77
CA ASP A 181 -27.87 -11.87 3.96
C ASP A 181 -27.42 -12.51 2.64
N GLY A 182 -26.10 -12.54 2.37
CA GLY A 182 -25.50 -13.09 1.15
C GLY A 182 -25.41 -12.10 -0.01
N THR A 183 -25.96 -10.89 0.11
CA THR A 183 -25.80 -9.88 -0.93
C THR A 183 -24.39 -9.36 -1.01
N LYS A 184 -23.95 -8.94 -2.20
CA LYS A 184 -22.61 -8.42 -2.45
C LYS A 184 -22.67 -6.98 -2.93
N LYS A 185 -21.66 -6.20 -2.52
CA LYS A 185 -21.46 -4.83 -2.98
C LYS A 185 -19.99 -4.58 -3.31
N LEU A 186 -19.75 -3.91 -4.43
CA LEU A 186 -18.42 -3.49 -4.87
C LEU A 186 -18.22 -2.00 -4.58
N TYR A 187 -17.01 -1.66 -4.11
CA TYR A 187 -16.54 -0.30 -3.90
C TYR A 187 -15.20 -0.17 -4.60
N GLY A 188 -15.16 0.55 -5.70
CA GLY A 188 -13.96 0.77 -6.50
C GLY A 188 -13.23 2.06 -6.12
N THR A 189 -12.01 2.19 -6.61
CA THR A 189 -11.34 3.51 -6.64
C THR A 189 -12.06 4.42 -7.63
N ASP A 190 -12.36 5.65 -7.19
CA ASP A 190 -13.03 6.68 -7.98
C ASP A 190 -12.56 8.07 -7.56
N LEU A 191 -13.06 9.10 -8.25
CA LEU A 191 -12.69 10.49 -7.95
C LEU A 191 -13.51 11.12 -6.81
N ASP A 192 -14.65 10.55 -6.46
CA ASP A 192 -15.60 11.17 -5.52
C ASP A 192 -15.43 10.68 -4.09
N ASN A 193 -15.11 9.38 -3.92
CA ASN A 193 -15.02 8.73 -2.61
C ASN A 193 -13.58 8.53 -2.12
N TRP A 194 -12.59 8.84 -2.95
CA TRP A 194 -11.19 8.76 -2.58
C TRP A 194 -10.56 10.14 -2.45
N LYS A 195 -9.59 10.23 -1.57
CA LYS A 195 -8.68 11.37 -1.43
C LYS A 195 -7.26 10.91 -1.68
N ALA A 196 -6.42 11.80 -2.21
CA ALA A 196 -5.02 11.50 -2.47
C ALA A 196 -4.13 12.71 -2.21
N GLY A 197 -2.89 12.44 -1.79
CA GLY A 197 -1.88 13.47 -1.53
C GLY A 197 -0.51 12.86 -1.27
N ILE A 198 0.49 13.72 -1.19
CA ILE A 198 1.87 13.34 -0.86
C ILE A 198 2.09 13.53 0.64
N ALA A 199 2.44 12.44 1.32
CA ALA A 199 2.66 12.44 2.76
C ALA A 199 3.49 11.23 3.21
N GLY A 200 3.58 11.08 4.52
CA GLY A 200 4.14 9.92 5.17
C GLY A 200 5.65 10.00 5.40
N PRO A 201 6.18 8.99 6.07
CA PRO A 201 7.59 8.94 6.48
C PRO A 201 8.55 8.69 5.30
N ILE A 202 8.11 8.07 4.20
CA ILE A 202 8.95 7.86 3.02
C ILE A 202 9.06 9.18 2.26
N LYS A 203 10.22 9.82 2.31
CA LYS A 203 10.51 11.08 1.61
C LYS A 203 11.09 10.86 0.22
N HIS A 204 11.74 9.75 0.02
CA HIS A 204 12.25 9.29 -1.27
C HIS A 204 12.28 7.77 -1.26
N ALA A 205 11.89 7.15 -2.36
CA ALA A 205 12.05 5.71 -2.57
C ALA A 205 12.31 5.41 -4.04
N ALA A 206 13.42 4.75 -4.30
CA ALA A 206 13.86 4.35 -5.63
C ALA A 206 14.44 2.94 -5.59
N ILE A 207 14.15 2.14 -6.62
CA ILE A 207 14.64 0.76 -6.70
C ILE A 207 16.17 0.69 -6.65
N PHE A 208 16.85 1.66 -7.24
CA PHE A 208 18.32 1.66 -7.34
C PHE A 208 19.03 2.67 -6.43
N ASP A 209 18.35 3.72 -6.02
CA ASP A 209 18.95 4.78 -5.22
C ASP A 209 18.60 4.64 -3.71
N GLY A 210 17.76 3.66 -3.36
CA GLY A 210 17.38 3.38 -1.96
C GLY A 210 16.23 4.26 -1.46
N GLU A 211 16.13 4.36 -0.14
CA GLU A 211 15.02 5.03 0.54
C GLU A 211 15.54 6.08 1.54
N THR A 212 14.83 7.19 1.63
CA THR A 212 14.95 8.16 2.71
C THR A 212 13.68 8.12 3.54
N TYR A 213 13.82 7.77 4.82
CA TYR A 213 12.72 7.61 5.76
C TYR A 213 12.86 8.56 6.94
N ASP A 214 11.82 9.36 7.23
CA ASP A 214 11.73 10.22 8.41
C ASP A 214 10.68 9.68 9.38
N ALA A 215 11.11 8.97 10.41
CA ALA A 215 10.23 8.34 11.40
C ALA A 215 9.42 9.33 12.28
N ARG A 216 9.64 10.64 12.13
CA ARG A 216 8.89 11.69 12.86
C ARG A 216 7.60 12.04 12.14
N GLU A 217 7.49 11.73 10.87
CA GLU A 217 6.31 12.01 10.06
C GLU A 217 5.20 10.99 10.31
N PRO A 218 3.94 11.43 10.39
CA PRO A 218 2.82 10.52 10.49
C PRO A 218 2.64 9.70 9.21
N MET A 219 1.98 8.55 9.31
CA MET A 219 1.57 7.81 8.12
C MET A 219 0.52 8.63 7.34
N GLY A 220 0.51 8.50 6.01
CA GLY A 220 -0.39 9.33 5.19
C GLY A 220 -1.87 9.11 5.48
N TYR A 221 -2.28 7.91 5.90
CA TYR A 221 -3.66 7.66 6.30
C TYR A 221 -4.07 8.42 7.59
N GLU A 222 -3.13 8.89 8.40
CA GLU A 222 -3.40 9.66 9.61
C GLU A 222 -3.65 11.15 9.31
N VAL A 223 -3.26 11.63 8.13
CA VAL A 223 -3.37 13.02 7.69
C VAL A 223 -4.26 13.18 6.45
N ALA A 224 -5.11 12.20 6.18
CA ALA A 224 -5.96 12.14 4.99
C ALA A 224 -6.97 13.29 4.86
N ASP A 225 -7.27 14.00 5.94
CA ASP A 225 -8.09 15.22 5.94
C ASP A 225 -7.46 16.37 5.13
N GLN A 226 -6.13 16.35 4.98
CA GLN A 226 -5.36 17.33 4.22
C GLN A 226 -5.30 17.01 2.72
N PHE A 227 -5.75 15.82 2.30
CA PHE A 227 -5.66 15.37 0.92
C PHE A 227 -6.76 15.96 0.04
N ALA A 228 -6.41 16.16 -1.21
CA ALA A 228 -7.33 16.62 -2.25
C ALA A 228 -8.10 15.44 -2.90
N GLN A 229 -9.07 15.78 -3.73
CA GLN A 229 -9.66 14.84 -4.67
C GLN A 229 -8.57 14.34 -5.65
N PRO A 230 -8.48 13.04 -5.93
CA PRO A 230 -7.51 12.53 -6.90
C PRO A 230 -7.84 12.95 -8.33
N GLU A 231 -6.90 12.77 -9.22
CA GLU A 231 -7.14 12.89 -10.66
C GLU A 231 -7.19 11.51 -11.34
N LEU A 232 -7.89 11.44 -12.47
CA LEU A 232 -7.91 10.25 -13.30
C LEU A 232 -6.54 10.03 -13.94
N ASN A 233 -5.97 8.82 -13.78
CA ASN A 233 -4.77 8.42 -14.48
C ASN A 233 -5.13 7.59 -15.73
N THR A 234 -4.67 8.00 -16.90
CA THR A 234 -4.94 7.32 -18.18
C THR A 234 -3.68 6.75 -18.83
N GLU A 235 -2.56 6.72 -18.11
CA GLU A 235 -1.26 6.31 -18.66
C GLU A 235 -1.17 4.80 -18.91
N PHE A 236 -1.97 3.98 -18.22
CA PHE A 236 -1.98 2.52 -18.39
C PHE A 236 -3.25 2.04 -19.08
N SER A 237 -3.08 1.37 -20.21
CA SER A 237 -4.16 0.74 -20.99
C SER A 237 -3.98 -0.76 -21.18
N GLY A 238 -3.03 -1.37 -20.48
CA GLY A 238 -2.76 -2.80 -20.56
C GLY A 238 -3.73 -3.65 -19.72
N GLU A 239 -3.43 -4.92 -19.64
CA GLU A 239 -4.24 -5.93 -18.97
C GLU A 239 -3.84 -6.06 -17.49
N ILE A 240 -4.82 -6.21 -16.59
CA ILE A 240 -4.58 -6.52 -15.19
C ILE A 240 -4.81 -8.02 -15.00
N LEU A 241 -3.77 -8.73 -14.60
CA LEU A 241 -3.79 -10.19 -14.40
C LEU A 241 -3.63 -10.51 -12.91
N PRO A 242 -4.39 -11.47 -12.37
CA PRO A 242 -4.22 -11.88 -10.98
C PRO A 242 -2.80 -12.43 -10.74
N SER A 243 -2.26 -12.15 -9.57
CA SER A 243 -1.07 -12.83 -9.07
C SER A 243 -1.41 -14.27 -8.70
N ALA A 244 -0.50 -15.20 -8.93
CA ALA A 244 -0.75 -16.63 -8.70
C ALA A 244 -0.72 -17.04 -7.21
N GLY A 245 -0.58 -16.12 -6.30
CA GLY A 245 -0.37 -16.40 -4.88
C GLY A 245 1.11 -16.65 -4.55
N ALA A 246 1.45 -16.68 -3.27
CA ALA A 246 2.71 -17.29 -2.83
C ALA A 246 2.49 -18.81 -2.78
N GLU A 247 3.23 -19.55 -3.58
CA GLU A 247 3.33 -21.01 -3.44
C GLU A 247 4.18 -21.35 -2.20
#